data_55036ed50b2118af02582a5570835a65
#
_entry.id   55036ed50b2118af02582a5570835a65
#
_cell.length_a   1.000
_cell.length_b   1.000
_cell.length_c   1.000
_cell.angle_alpha   90.00
_cell.angle_beta   90.00
_cell.angle_gamma   90.00
#
_symmetry.space_group_name_H-M   'P 1'
#
loop_
_entity.id
_entity.type
_entity.pdbx_description
1 polymer ?
#
loop_
_entity_poly.entity_id
_entity_poly.type
_entity_poly.pdbx_seq_one_letter_code
_entity_poly.pdbx_strand_id
1 'polypeptide(L)' 'MSLISQKDREMVIDALEFYIHDMKQNNCNESAITAYNTLLKWVELEHYKNS' A
#
# COMPACT_ATOMS: atom_id res chain seq x y z
N MET A 1 -3.86 -13.09 14.97
CA MET A 1 -2.52 -12.51 15.15
C MET A 1 -1.90 -12.14 13.82
N SER A 2 -1.38 -10.93 13.71
CA SER A 2 -0.75 -10.50 12.46
C SER A 2 0.67 -11.04 12.39
N LEU A 3 1.07 -11.53 11.20
CA LEU A 3 2.44 -12.00 10.96
C LEU A 3 3.43 -10.84 10.83
N ILE A 4 2.90 -9.63 10.65
CA ILE A 4 3.70 -8.43 10.43
C ILE A 4 3.42 -7.47 11.57
N SER A 5 4.46 -6.90 12.16
CA SER A 5 4.30 -5.93 13.23
C SER A 5 3.62 -4.66 12.71
N GLN A 6 3.06 -3.86 13.63
CA GLN A 6 2.43 -2.60 13.27
C GLN A 6 3.41 -1.68 12.55
N LYS A 7 4.63 -1.63 13.03
CA LYS A 7 5.68 -0.79 12.43
C LYS A 7 6.01 -1.25 11.02
N ASP A 8 6.08 -2.56 10.80
CA ASP A 8 6.36 -3.10 9.48
C ASP A 8 5.21 -2.81 8.52
N ARG A 9 3.96 -2.87 9.01
CA ARG A 9 2.81 -2.50 8.18
C ARG A 9 2.86 -1.04 7.76
N GLU A 10 3.27 -0.16 8.66
CA GLU A 10 3.43 1.25 8.32
C GLU A 10 4.47 1.45 7.23
N MET A 11 5.57 0.71 7.31
CA MET A 11 6.61 0.75 6.28
C MET A 11 6.09 0.27 4.93
N VAL A 12 5.27 -0.77 4.93
CA VAL A 12 4.67 -1.29 3.69
C VAL A 12 3.73 -0.24 3.09
N ILE A 13 2.92 0.40 3.91
CA ILE A 13 2.00 1.45 3.46
C ILE A 13 2.77 2.58 2.81
N ASP A 14 3.83 3.05 3.48
CA ASP A 14 4.66 4.12 2.95
C ASP A 14 5.30 3.73 1.62
N ALA A 15 5.83 2.52 1.53
CA ALA A 15 6.45 2.02 0.31
C ALA A 15 5.45 1.95 -0.83
N LEU A 16 4.24 1.47 -0.57
CA LEU A 16 3.19 1.39 -1.58
C LEU A 16 2.76 2.77 -2.05
N GLU A 17 2.61 3.71 -1.13
CA GLU A 17 2.24 5.08 -1.47
C GLU A 17 3.30 5.72 -2.39
N PHE A 18 4.56 5.55 -2.05
CA PHE A 18 5.67 6.03 -2.86
C PHE A 18 5.65 5.43 -4.25
N TYR A 19 5.47 4.13 -4.32
CA TYR A 19 5.49 3.42 -5.60
C TYR A 19 4.33 3.85 -6.49
N ILE A 20 3.14 3.97 -5.90
CA ILE A 20 1.95 4.40 -6.63
C ILE A 20 2.16 5.82 -7.17
N HIS A 21 2.68 6.71 -6.34
CA HIS A 21 2.97 8.09 -6.75
C HIS A 21 3.95 8.12 -7.91
N ASP A 22 5.00 7.33 -7.82
CA ASP A 22 6.01 7.24 -8.88
C ASP A 22 5.42 6.72 -10.19
N MET A 23 4.59 5.68 -10.10
CA MET A 23 3.91 5.14 -11.28
C MET A 23 3.02 6.18 -11.96
N LYS A 24 2.30 6.97 -11.18
CA LYS A 24 1.42 8.01 -11.70
C LYS A 24 2.22 9.08 -12.44
N GLN A 25 3.35 9.47 -11.89
CA GLN A 25 4.21 10.47 -12.52
C GLN A 25 4.85 9.97 -13.81
N ASN A 26 5.13 8.69 -13.90
CA ASN A 26 5.79 8.10 -15.05
C ASN A 26 4.81 7.52 -16.08
N ASN A 27 3.51 7.80 -15.92
CA ASN A 27 2.47 7.35 -16.85
C ASN A 27 2.48 5.83 -17.02
N CYS A 28 2.66 5.10 -15.93
CA CYS A 28 2.63 3.65 -15.96
C CYS A 28 1.22 3.13 -16.22
N ASN A 29 1.11 1.84 -16.51
CA ASN A 29 -0.13 1.16 -16.80
C ASN A 29 -1.17 1.40 -15.69
N GLU A 30 -2.34 1.91 -16.07
CA GLU A 30 -3.41 2.20 -15.14
C GLU A 30 -3.89 0.95 -14.39
N SER A 31 -3.86 -0.21 -15.05
CA SER A 31 -4.23 -1.46 -14.40
C SER A 31 -3.32 -1.78 -13.23
N ALA A 32 -2.02 -1.55 -13.40
CA ALA A 32 -1.05 -1.76 -12.33
C ALA A 32 -1.29 -0.77 -11.19
N ILE A 33 -1.54 0.50 -11.51
CA ILE A 33 -1.82 1.53 -10.51
C ILE A 33 -3.06 1.16 -9.71
N THR A 34 -4.12 0.71 -10.38
CA THR A 34 -5.35 0.30 -9.73
C THR A 34 -5.12 -0.90 -8.81
N ALA A 35 -4.34 -1.88 -9.26
CA ALA A 35 -4.03 -3.06 -8.47
C ALA A 35 -3.28 -2.70 -7.19
N TYR A 36 -2.29 -1.83 -7.29
CA TYR A 36 -1.52 -1.41 -6.13
C TYR A 36 -2.34 -0.52 -5.19
N ASN A 37 -3.23 0.32 -5.73
CA ASN A 37 -4.15 1.10 -4.91
C ASN A 37 -5.08 0.20 -4.10
N THR A 38 -5.58 -0.87 -4.71
CA THR A 38 -6.43 -1.85 -4.03
C THR A 38 -5.66 -2.54 -2.90
N LEU A 39 -4.44 -2.94 -3.19
CA LEU A 39 -3.56 -3.57 -2.20
C LEU A 39 -3.29 -2.62 -1.04
N LEU A 40 -3.00 -1.37 -1.34
CA LEU A 40 -2.77 -0.35 -0.32
C LEU A 40 -3.99 -0.20 0.60
N LYS A 41 -5.18 -0.15 0.02
CA LYS A 41 -6.42 -0.07 0.79
C LYS A 41 -6.57 -1.24 1.74
N TRP A 42 -6.29 -2.44 1.28
CA TRP A 42 -6.40 -3.63 2.12
C TRP A 42 -5.40 -3.59 3.27
N VAL A 43 -4.17 -3.18 3.01
CA VAL A 43 -3.14 -3.08 4.05
C VAL A 43 -3.53 -2.01 5.07
N GLU A 44 -4.04 -0.87 4.61
CA GLU A 44 -4.49 0.19 5.49
C GLU A 44 -5.64 -0.25 6.39
N LEU A 45 -6.62 -0.96 5.83
CA LEU A 45 -7.75 -1.47 6.60
C LEU A 45 -7.27 -2.45 7.67
N GLU A 46 -6.34 -3.34 7.32
CA GLU A 46 -5.77 -4.28 8.27
C GLU A 46 -5.02 -3.55 9.38
N HIS A 47 -4.27 -2.52 9.01
CA HIS A 47 -3.51 -1.72 9.96
C HIS A 47 -4.44 -1.03 10.98
N TYR A 48 -5.47 -0.35 10.49
CA TYR A 48 -6.42 0.35 11.36
C TYR A 48 -7.23 -0.61 12.22
N LYS A 49 -7.57 -1.77 11.68
CA LYS A 49 -8.34 -2.76 12.41
C LYS A 49 -7.56 -3.32 13.59
N ASN A 50 -6.24 -3.40 13.48
CA ASN A 50 -5.38 -4.00 14.49
C ASN A 50 -4.59 -2.99 15.33
N SER A 51 -4.84 -1.73 15.14
CA SER A 51 -4.13 -0.68 15.89
C SER A 51 -4.83 -0.30 17.19
#